data_34437afa1b8a44569e1c6aa9a4f9bca3
#
_entry.id   34437afa1b8a44569e1c6aa9a4f9bca3
#
_cell.length_a   1.000
_cell.length_b   1.000
_cell.length_c   1.000
_cell.angle_alpha   90.00
_cell.angle_beta   90.00
_cell.angle_gamma   90.00
#
_symmetry.space_group_name_H-M   'P 1'
#
loop_
_entity.id
_entity.type
_entity.pdbx_description
1 polymer ?
#
loop_
_entity_poly.entity_id
_entity_poly.type
_entity_poly.pdbx_seq_one_letter_code
_entity_poly.pdbx_strand_id
1 'polypeptide(L)'
;MLINFTIDNTTIVMASILIGMAIICSMMSPFFRFRKPLDRSSADNQQEDGNNNEITDTAKRLPPLSVILTPHDEADQLEKHLPSILYQKYPAGFQVIVVVEKGQNQVEDTLTRIENNYKANPADASLYITYIPETSRHMSRKKLSITVGVKATVNEHVLLTEPCCKPSSSLWLQTMAAQLLTGNNFVIGCGAYCNEVSSFKRFQRLYTDFYLLREAKKGHPYRTQSYNILFNKSAFMQQEGFRGSLNMCRGEYDFLVNKYATRNVGLVTDHNAWMIEDAPSRKTWLNNHIFYLHTRQILKRGTMHRLWFNLDQIALHGNFILEIAALVYGILSANMVLAAASCVAFLISFIIRTVLAHKAARSFDENIPAWSCFPYEISLVWHNLTYLARYAKTNKLDFTTHKQ
;
A
#
# COMPACT_ATOMS: atom_id res chain seq x y z
N MET A 1 34.95 -16.05 -40.94
CA MET A 1 35.00 -15.97 -39.48
C MET A 1 34.83 -17.41 -38.97
N LEU A 2 35.92 -18.04 -38.48
CA LEU A 2 35.86 -19.42 -37.94
C LEU A 2 35.12 -19.35 -36.60
N ILE A 3 34.01 -20.04 -36.52
CA ILE A 3 33.23 -20.17 -35.26
C ILE A 3 34.09 -21.01 -34.31
N ASN A 4 34.58 -20.41 -33.27
CA ASN A 4 35.46 -21.03 -32.30
C ASN A 4 34.62 -21.58 -31.11
N PHE A 5 34.53 -22.88 -30.98
CA PHE A 5 33.90 -23.58 -29.84
C PHE A 5 34.95 -23.99 -28.79
N THR A 6 36.09 -23.31 -28.71
CA THR A 6 37.09 -23.65 -27.70
C THR A 6 36.59 -23.30 -26.34
N ILE A 7 36.41 -24.30 -25.52
CA ILE A 7 36.08 -24.15 -24.10
C ILE A 7 37.40 -24.03 -23.34
N ASP A 8 37.80 -22.82 -23.05
CA ASP A 8 38.93 -22.54 -22.16
C ASP A 8 38.43 -22.28 -20.71
N ASN A 9 39.34 -22.40 -19.74
CA ASN A 9 39.02 -22.23 -18.35
C ASN A 9 38.42 -20.84 -18.03
N THR A 10 38.82 -19.82 -18.77
CA THR A 10 38.32 -18.45 -18.59
C THR A 10 36.87 -18.32 -19.03
N THR A 11 36.49 -18.95 -20.15
CA THR A 11 35.11 -19.01 -20.64
C THR A 11 34.20 -19.76 -19.66
N ILE A 12 34.67 -20.89 -19.09
CA ILE A 12 33.90 -21.64 -18.08
C ILE A 12 33.66 -20.79 -16.84
N VAL A 13 34.68 -20.08 -16.33
CA VAL A 13 34.56 -19.23 -15.16
C VAL A 13 33.60 -18.05 -15.43
N MET A 14 33.73 -17.37 -16.58
CA MET A 14 32.84 -16.27 -16.93
C MET A 14 31.38 -16.74 -17.09
N ALA A 15 31.14 -17.85 -17.74
CA ALA A 15 29.82 -18.44 -17.91
C ALA A 15 29.19 -18.81 -16.54
N SER A 16 29.98 -19.41 -15.63
CA SER A 16 29.54 -19.76 -14.28
C SER A 16 29.18 -18.54 -13.44
N ILE A 17 29.98 -17.47 -13.56
CA ILE A 17 29.70 -16.19 -12.90
C ILE A 17 28.39 -15.57 -13.40
N LEU A 18 28.18 -15.54 -14.74
CA LEU A 18 26.96 -15.01 -15.33
C LEU A 18 25.71 -15.74 -14.84
N ILE A 19 25.72 -17.07 -14.87
CA ILE A 19 24.59 -17.88 -14.43
C ILE A 19 24.38 -17.72 -12.90
N GLY A 20 25.44 -17.72 -12.12
CA GLY A 20 25.37 -17.49 -10.67
C GLY A 20 24.78 -16.12 -10.33
N MET A 21 25.24 -15.07 -11.03
CA MET A 21 24.69 -13.70 -10.87
C MET A 21 23.23 -13.62 -11.28
N ALA A 22 22.83 -14.26 -12.39
CA ALA A 22 21.43 -14.32 -12.83
C ALA A 22 20.50 -14.85 -11.74
N ILE A 23 20.91 -15.92 -11.06
CA ILE A 23 20.15 -16.54 -9.96
C ILE A 23 20.14 -15.62 -8.73
N ILE A 24 21.32 -15.17 -8.26
CA ILE A 24 21.46 -14.36 -7.04
C ILE A 24 20.70 -13.03 -7.17
N CYS A 25 20.88 -12.31 -8.29
CA CYS A 25 20.20 -11.04 -8.52
C CYS A 25 18.68 -11.21 -8.63
N SER A 26 18.21 -12.32 -9.17
CA SER A 26 16.77 -12.62 -9.24
C SER A 26 16.17 -12.90 -7.87
N MET A 27 16.92 -13.55 -6.96
CA MET A 27 16.49 -13.79 -5.58
C MET A 27 16.48 -12.52 -4.70
N MET A 28 17.06 -11.42 -5.15
CA MET A 28 16.98 -10.12 -4.45
C MET A 28 15.61 -9.44 -4.60
N SER A 29 14.78 -9.87 -5.57
CA SER A 29 13.42 -9.35 -5.75
C SER A 29 12.62 -9.35 -4.45
N PRO A 30 11.80 -8.29 -4.18
CA PRO A 30 10.97 -8.25 -2.98
C PRO A 30 10.00 -9.43 -2.91
N PHE A 31 9.58 -9.94 -4.05
CA PHE A 31 8.63 -11.04 -4.16
C PHE A 31 9.21 -12.41 -3.71
N PHE A 32 10.52 -12.56 -3.67
CA PHE A 32 11.14 -13.83 -3.27
C PHE A 32 11.03 -14.10 -1.77
N ARG A 33 11.20 -13.06 -0.93
CA ARG A 33 11.34 -13.21 0.53
C ARG A 33 10.05 -13.00 1.31
N PHE A 34 9.01 -12.47 0.69
CA PHE A 34 7.74 -12.24 1.37
C PHE A 34 6.82 -13.44 1.17
N ARG A 35 6.37 -14.02 2.27
CA ARG A 35 5.23 -14.93 2.27
C ARG A 35 4.05 -14.18 2.90
N LYS A 36 2.89 -14.21 2.22
CA LYS A 36 1.64 -13.70 2.79
C LYS A 36 1.51 -14.26 4.21
N PRO A 37 1.27 -13.46 5.24
CA PRO A 37 0.96 -14.01 6.56
C PRO A 37 -0.20 -15.00 6.41
N LEU A 38 -0.10 -16.17 7.04
CA LEU A 38 -1.23 -17.07 7.13
C LEU A 38 -2.29 -16.33 7.96
N ASP A 39 -3.36 -15.93 7.32
CA ASP A 39 -4.54 -15.44 8.02
C ASP A 39 -5.10 -16.63 8.81
N ARG A 40 -5.06 -16.54 10.14
CA ARG A 40 -5.59 -17.61 11.00
C ARG A 40 -7.07 -17.92 10.71
N SER A 41 -7.82 -16.93 10.20
CA SER A 41 -9.20 -17.12 9.76
C SER A 41 -9.33 -18.03 8.53
N SER A 42 -8.31 -18.11 7.65
CA SER A 42 -8.35 -18.99 6.47
C SER A 42 -7.94 -20.43 6.78
N ALA A 43 -7.20 -20.67 7.86
CA ALA A 43 -6.83 -22.03 8.30
C ALA A 43 -8.01 -22.75 8.92
N ASP A 44 -8.91 -22.02 9.60
CA ASP A 44 -10.11 -22.60 10.22
C ASP A 44 -11.21 -22.92 9.18
N ASN A 45 -11.20 -22.24 8.01
CA ASN A 45 -12.17 -22.52 6.94
C ASN A 45 -11.85 -23.77 6.09
N GLN A 46 -10.73 -24.46 6.33
CA GLN A 46 -10.43 -25.76 5.67
C GLN A 46 -10.86 -26.96 6.53
N GLN A 47 -11.38 -26.74 7.73
CA GLN A 47 -12.10 -27.72 8.50
C GLN A 47 -13.58 -27.31 8.58
N GLU A 48 -14.29 -27.44 7.47
CA GLU A 48 -15.77 -27.49 7.48
C GLU A 48 -16.20 -28.82 8.12
N ASP A 49 -15.99 -28.94 9.42
CA ASP A 49 -16.77 -29.82 10.28
C ASP A 49 -16.65 -29.34 11.73
N GLY A 50 -17.68 -28.63 12.17
CA GLY A 50 -18.06 -28.69 13.57
C GLY A 50 -17.65 -27.60 14.53
N ASN A 51 -17.46 -26.30 14.17
CA ASN A 51 -17.36 -25.30 15.26
C ASN A 51 -17.96 -23.91 14.94
N ASN A 52 -19.27 -23.85 14.72
CA ASN A 52 -20.02 -22.57 14.68
C ASN A 52 -19.94 -21.78 16.00
N ASN A 53 -19.46 -22.38 17.09
CA ASN A 53 -19.40 -21.75 18.41
C ASN A 53 -18.15 -20.84 18.57
N GLU A 54 -17.01 -21.14 17.94
CA GLU A 54 -15.80 -20.28 18.07
C GLU A 54 -15.91 -18.98 17.29
N ILE A 55 -16.52 -19.00 16.11
CA ILE A 55 -16.76 -17.78 15.31
C ILE A 55 -17.72 -16.85 16.04
N THR A 56 -18.76 -17.41 16.67
CA THR A 56 -19.75 -16.65 17.45
C THR A 56 -19.14 -16.07 18.74
N ASP A 57 -18.19 -16.76 19.35
CA ASP A 57 -17.55 -16.33 20.60
C ASP A 57 -16.48 -15.25 20.35
N THR A 58 -15.75 -15.34 19.23
CA THR A 58 -14.81 -14.29 18.78
C THR A 58 -15.55 -13.01 18.41
N ALA A 59 -16.67 -13.12 17.72
CA ALA A 59 -17.51 -11.97 17.36
C ALA A 59 -18.04 -11.20 18.57
N LYS A 60 -18.37 -11.90 19.67
CA LYS A 60 -18.84 -11.30 20.93
C LYS A 60 -17.76 -10.56 21.72
N ARG A 61 -16.47 -10.79 21.43
CA ARG A 61 -15.33 -10.16 22.12
C ARG A 61 -14.78 -8.94 21.41
N LEU A 62 -15.26 -8.63 20.20
CA LEU A 62 -14.77 -7.48 19.44
C LEU A 62 -15.15 -6.17 20.14
N PRO A 63 -14.22 -5.19 20.24
CA PRO A 63 -14.53 -3.89 20.82
C PRO A 63 -15.31 -3.02 19.83
N PRO A 64 -16.13 -2.06 20.32
CA PRO A 64 -16.78 -1.10 19.44
C PRO A 64 -15.76 -0.21 18.72
N LEU A 65 -16.06 0.20 17.49
CA LEU A 65 -15.19 0.98 16.60
C LEU A 65 -15.80 2.32 16.21
N SER A 66 -14.95 3.28 15.86
CA SER A 66 -15.34 4.50 15.13
C SER A 66 -14.60 4.56 13.81
N VAL A 67 -15.32 4.69 12.70
CA VAL A 67 -14.77 4.86 11.36
C VAL A 67 -14.77 6.35 11.02
N ILE A 68 -13.65 6.90 10.54
CA ILE A 68 -13.54 8.29 10.16
C ILE A 68 -13.33 8.41 8.66
N LEU A 69 -14.13 9.30 8.03
CA LEU A 69 -13.97 9.76 6.66
C LEU A 69 -13.83 11.28 6.65
N THR A 70 -12.96 11.77 5.78
CA THR A 70 -12.69 13.21 5.68
C THR A 70 -12.74 13.65 4.20
N PRO A 71 -13.95 13.71 3.59
CA PRO A 71 -14.12 14.12 2.21
C PRO A 71 -13.63 15.54 1.97
N HIS A 72 -13.08 15.79 0.77
CA HIS A 72 -12.71 17.11 0.29
C HIS A 72 -12.95 17.14 -1.22
N ASP A 73 -14.04 17.81 -1.65
CA ASP A 73 -14.50 17.84 -3.06
C ASP A 73 -14.77 16.44 -3.66
N GLU A 74 -15.12 15.46 -2.81
CA GLU A 74 -15.29 14.04 -3.17
C GLU A 74 -16.75 13.59 -3.01
N ALA A 75 -17.71 14.44 -3.42
CA ALA A 75 -19.15 14.17 -3.26
C ALA A 75 -19.58 12.86 -3.96
N ASP A 76 -19.15 12.67 -5.22
CA ASP A 76 -19.51 11.48 -6.01
C ASP A 76 -18.96 10.19 -5.40
N GLN A 77 -17.70 10.22 -4.95
CA GLN A 77 -17.07 9.07 -4.28
C GLN A 77 -17.75 8.75 -2.96
N LEU A 78 -18.11 9.79 -2.22
CA LEU A 78 -18.82 9.64 -0.95
C LEU A 78 -20.21 9.01 -1.17
N GLU A 79 -20.97 9.48 -2.16
CA GLU A 79 -22.28 8.91 -2.52
C GLU A 79 -22.17 7.43 -2.90
N LYS A 80 -21.12 7.09 -3.65
CA LYS A 80 -20.87 5.74 -4.15
C LYS A 80 -20.44 4.76 -3.03
N HIS A 81 -19.61 5.21 -2.09
CA HIS A 81 -18.91 4.30 -1.19
C HIS A 81 -19.37 4.34 0.27
N LEU A 82 -19.87 5.48 0.78
CA LEU A 82 -20.32 5.60 2.17
C LEU A 82 -21.40 4.58 2.54
N PRO A 83 -22.38 4.25 1.67
CA PRO A 83 -23.36 3.17 2.00
C PRO A 83 -22.68 1.84 2.30
N SER A 84 -21.64 1.44 1.55
CA SER A 84 -20.94 0.18 1.79
C SER A 84 -20.20 0.12 3.13
N ILE A 85 -19.86 1.28 3.70
CA ILE A 85 -19.27 1.41 5.04
C ILE A 85 -20.36 1.41 6.11
N LEU A 86 -21.50 2.08 5.89
CA LEU A 86 -22.61 2.13 6.83
C LEU A 86 -23.27 0.75 7.05
N TYR A 87 -23.31 -0.09 6.02
CA TYR A 87 -23.93 -1.42 6.07
C TYR A 87 -22.94 -2.56 6.33
N GLN A 88 -21.80 -2.27 7.02
CA GLN A 88 -20.88 -3.32 7.47
C GLN A 88 -21.53 -4.18 8.55
N LYS A 89 -21.23 -5.48 8.54
CA LYS A 89 -21.64 -6.40 9.59
C LYS A 89 -20.64 -6.36 10.74
N TYR A 90 -21.03 -5.73 11.85
CA TYR A 90 -20.14 -5.59 13.00
C TYR A 90 -20.92 -5.77 14.32
N PRO A 91 -20.75 -6.90 15.03
CA PRO A 91 -21.63 -7.27 16.15
C PRO A 91 -21.49 -6.37 17.38
N ALA A 92 -20.33 -5.70 17.57
CA ALA A 92 -20.11 -4.80 18.71
C ALA A 92 -20.69 -3.39 18.51
N GLY A 93 -21.32 -3.12 17.35
CA GLY A 93 -21.75 -1.78 16.97
C GLY A 93 -20.58 -0.85 16.62
N PHE A 94 -20.82 0.12 15.76
CA PHE A 94 -19.79 1.08 15.34
C PHE A 94 -20.38 2.44 15.03
N GLN A 95 -19.52 3.46 15.05
CA GLN A 95 -19.83 4.82 14.67
C GLN A 95 -19.14 5.15 13.35
N VAL A 96 -19.83 5.84 12.46
CA VAL A 96 -19.23 6.44 11.25
C VAL A 96 -19.23 7.95 11.41
N ILE A 97 -18.08 8.56 11.32
CA ILE A 97 -17.89 10.01 11.46
C ILE A 97 -17.43 10.55 10.12
N VAL A 98 -18.20 11.49 9.58
CA VAL A 98 -17.84 12.23 8.38
C VAL A 98 -17.51 13.67 8.77
N VAL A 99 -16.26 14.08 8.50
CA VAL A 99 -15.79 15.43 8.82
C VAL A 99 -15.69 16.25 7.55
N VAL A 100 -16.55 17.23 7.40
CA VAL A 100 -16.69 18.08 6.22
C VAL A 100 -16.14 19.47 6.46
N GLU A 101 -15.58 20.08 5.45
CA GLU A 101 -15.23 21.51 5.49
C GLU A 101 -16.49 22.34 5.15
N LYS A 102 -16.79 23.35 5.95
CA LYS A 102 -17.91 24.26 5.69
C LYS A 102 -17.75 24.93 4.33
N GLY A 103 -18.85 25.03 3.58
CA GLY A 103 -18.88 25.63 2.25
C GLY A 103 -18.71 24.62 1.09
N GLN A 104 -18.57 23.34 1.37
CA GLN A 104 -18.59 22.29 0.35
C GLN A 104 -20.04 21.83 0.07
N ASN A 105 -20.82 22.68 -0.58
CA ASN A 105 -22.26 22.48 -0.76
C ASN A 105 -22.60 21.12 -1.40
N GLN A 106 -21.83 20.67 -2.40
CA GLN A 106 -22.08 19.38 -3.05
C GLN A 106 -21.92 18.19 -2.09
N VAL A 107 -20.90 18.23 -1.22
CA VAL A 107 -20.66 17.20 -0.21
C VAL A 107 -21.75 17.24 0.85
N GLU A 108 -22.16 18.43 1.30
CA GLU A 108 -23.22 18.63 2.29
C GLU A 108 -24.59 18.15 1.78
N ASP A 109 -24.94 18.46 0.52
CA ASP A 109 -26.17 17.98 -0.12
C ASP A 109 -26.18 16.46 -0.28
N THR A 110 -25.04 15.88 -0.68
CA THR A 110 -24.89 14.42 -0.78
C THR A 110 -25.04 13.75 0.57
N LEU A 111 -24.42 14.27 1.62
CA LEU A 111 -24.56 13.74 2.97
C LEU A 111 -25.98 13.83 3.48
N THR A 112 -26.68 14.92 3.21
CA THR A 112 -28.10 15.08 3.56
C THR A 112 -28.97 13.99 2.92
N ARG A 113 -28.73 13.69 1.63
CA ARG A 113 -29.45 12.59 0.94
C ARG A 113 -29.13 11.23 1.55
N ILE A 114 -27.84 10.95 1.82
CA ILE A 114 -27.42 9.68 2.43
C ILE A 114 -28.02 9.55 3.82
N GLU A 115 -27.97 10.59 4.65
CA GLU A 115 -28.51 10.59 6.01
C GLU A 115 -30.02 10.32 6.01
N ASN A 116 -30.79 10.92 5.10
CA ASN A 116 -32.21 10.70 4.97
C ASN A 116 -32.53 9.25 4.55
N ASN A 117 -31.78 8.74 3.57
CA ASN A 117 -31.91 7.33 3.13
C ASN A 117 -31.54 6.37 4.27
N TYR A 118 -30.51 6.68 5.03
CA TYR A 118 -30.06 5.87 6.15
C TYR A 118 -31.06 5.87 7.33
N LYS A 119 -31.68 7.02 7.62
CA LYS A 119 -32.77 7.12 8.62
C LYS A 119 -34.00 6.30 8.23
N ALA A 120 -34.28 6.17 6.93
CA ALA A 120 -35.39 5.34 6.44
C ALA A 120 -35.10 3.84 6.57
N ASN A 121 -33.84 3.42 6.44
CA ASN A 121 -33.40 2.04 6.53
C ASN A 121 -32.13 1.94 7.42
N PRO A 122 -32.24 2.08 8.74
CA PRO A 122 -31.09 2.12 9.62
C PRO A 122 -30.41 0.75 9.71
N ALA A 123 -29.08 0.76 9.83
CA ALA A 123 -28.25 -0.39 10.20
C ALA A 123 -27.68 -0.21 11.61
N ASP A 124 -26.76 -1.07 12.00
CA ASP A 124 -26.15 -1.05 13.35
C ASP A 124 -25.15 0.10 13.54
N ALA A 125 -24.84 0.86 12.51
CA ALA A 125 -23.94 2.01 12.57
C ALA A 125 -24.64 3.26 13.11
N SER A 126 -23.91 4.07 13.88
CA SER A 126 -24.33 5.43 14.20
C SER A 126 -23.59 6.42 13.28
N LEU A 127 -24.33 7.17 12.45
CA LEU A 127 -23.76 8.19 11.57
C LEU A 127 -23.69 9.53 12.29
N TYR A 128 -22.51 10.15 12.33
CA TYR A 128 -22.27 11.48 12.89
C TYR A 128 -21.52 12.37 11.90
N ILE A 129 -22.12 13.50 11.55
CA ILE A 129 -21.53 14.48 10.64
C ILE A 129 -21.07 15.67 11.46
N THR A 130 -19.81 16.09 11.26
CA THR A 130 -19.23 17.26 11.91
C THR A 130 -18.47 18.13 10.92
N TYR A 131 -18.21 19.38 11.29
CA TYR A 131 -17.67 20.37 10.37
C TYR A 131 -16.40 21.00 10.91
N ILE A 132 -15.48 21.32 9.99
CA ILE A 132 -14.33 22.19 10.26
C ILE A 132 -14.55 23.54 9.61
N PRO A 133 -14.00 24.64 10.19
CA PRO A 133 -14.11 25.97 9.60
C PRO A 133 -13.27 26.08 8.32
N GLU A 134 -13.76 26.84 7.35
CA GLU A 134 -13.13 27.10 6.04
C GLU A 134 -11.74 27.76 6.14
N THR A 135 -11.44 28.44 7.25
CA THR A 135 -10.34 29.41 7.37
C THR A 135 -9.10 28.92 8.10
N SER A 136 -8.87 27.62 8.23
CA SER A 136 -7.67 27.12 8.92
C SER A 136 -6.41 27.31 8.05
N ARG A 137 -5.68 28.43 8.25
CA ARG A 137 -4.48 28.79 7.49
C ARG A 137 -3.19 28.11 7.95
N HIS A 138 -3.16 27.51 9.13
CA HIS A 138 -1.91 27.07 9.78
C HIS A 138 -1.71 25.55 9.85
N MET A 139 -2.66 24.77 9.38
CA MET A 139 -2.61 23.30 9.46
C MET A 139 -3.17 22.70 8.18
N SER A 140 -2.62 21.55 7.74
CA SER A 140 -3.25 20.77 6.67
C SER A 140 -4.72 20.52 7.00
N ARG A 141 -5.64 20.93 6.12
CA ARG A 141 -7.09 20.73 6.28
C ARG A 141 -7.40 19.26 6.58
N LYS A 142 -6.78 18.35 5.84
CA LYS A 142 -6.93 16.90 6.04
C LYS A 142 -6.52 16.47 7.46
N LYS A 143 -5.37 16.93 7.97
CA LYS A 143 -4.92 16.62 9.33
C LYS A 143 -5.84 17.21 10.38
N LEU A 144 -6.36 18.42 10.14
CA LEU A 144 -7.36 19.03 11.00
C LEU A 144 -8.65 18.21 11.02
N SER A 145 -9.16 17.81 9.85
CA SER A 145 -10.36 16.97 9.74
C SER A 145 -10.19 15.64 10.48
N ILE A 146 -9.06 14.95 10.28
CA ILE A 146 -8.76 13.72 11.01
C ILE A 146 -8.70 13.98 12.52
N THR A 147 -8.07 15.07 12.97
CA THR A 147 -7.97 15.40 14.41
C THR A 147 -9.33 15.69 15.02
N VAL A 148 -10.19 16.44 14.31
CA VAL A 148 -11.58 16.70 14.73
C VAL A 148 -12.38 15.40 14.76
N GLY A 149 -12.24 14.56 13.73
CA GLY A 149 -12.85 13.25 13.68
C GLY A 149 -12.47 12.39 14.88
N VAL A 150 -11.16 12.27 15.18
CA VAL A 150 -10.68 11.50 16.35
C VAL A 150 -11.22 12.06 17.66
N LYS A 151 -11.31 13.38 17.82
CA LYS A 151 -11.92 13.99 19.01
C LYS A 151 -13.41 13.67 19.14
N ALA A 152 -14.12 13.59 18.01
CA ALA A 152 -15.55 13.30 17.96
C ALA A 152 -15.89 11.81 18.17
N THR A 153 -14.90 10.89 18.11
CA THR A 153 -15.17 9.46 18.36
C THR A 153 -15.61 9.19 19.79
N VAL A 154 -16.60 8.35 19.94
CA VAL A 154 -17.03 7.84 21.26
C VAL A 154 -16.26 6.57 21.65
N ASN A 155 -15.71 5.84 20.67
CA ASN A 155 -15.00 4.60 20.87
C ASN A 155 -13.48 4.81 20.94
N GLU A 156 -12.78 3.94 21.64
CA GLU A 156 -11.33 3.97 21.79
C GLU A 156 -10.60 3.58 20.48
N HIS A 157 -11.17 2.66 19.73
CA HIS A 157 -10.56 2.14 18.50
C HIS A 157 -11.06 2.90 17.28
N VAL A 158 -10.16 3.51 16.56
CA VAL A 158 -10.44 4.40 15.44
C VAL A 158 -9.91 3.79 14.15
N LEU A 159 -10.78 3.57 13.18
CA LEU A 159 -10.43 3.14 11.84
C LEU A 159 -10.52 4.34 10.90
N LEU A 160 -9.45 4.63 10.17
CA LEU A 160 -9.36 5.73 9.23
C LEU A 160 -9.33 5.21 7.79
N THR A 161 -10.22 5.76 6.97
CA THR A 161 -10.30 5.46 5.53
C THR A 161 -10.66 6.70 4.72
N GLU A 162 -10.74 6.57 3.39
CA GLU A 162 -10.99 7.66 2.46
C GLU A 162 -12.29 7.47 1.68
N PRO A 163 -12.95 8.57 1.25
CA PRO A 163 -14.17 8.50 0.45
C PRO A 163 -14.00 7.79 -0.90
N CYS A 164 -12.80 7.85 -1.49
CA CYS A 164 -12.49 7.16 -2.74
C CYS A 164 -12.29 5.64 -2.60
N CYS A 165 -12.53 5.09 -1.41
CA CYS A 165 -12.31 3.69 -1.10
C CYS A 165 -13.60 2.99 -0.66
N LYS A 166 -13.78 1.76 -1.12
CA LYS A 166 -14.86 0.87 -0.63
C LYS A 166 -14.28 -0.39 0.00
N PRO A 167 -14.90 -0.94 1.05
CA PRO A 167 -14.56 -2.26 1.57
C PRO A 167 -14.78 -3.35 0.50
N SER A 168 -13.91 -4.34 0.45
CA SER A 168 -14.05 -5.51 -0.43
C SER A 168 -15.17 -6.45 0.03
N SER A 169 -15.51 -6.44 1.31
CA SER A 169 -16.57 -7.28 1.88
C SER A 169 -17.33 -6.58 3.01
N SER A 170 -18.46 -7.15 3.41
CA SER A 170 -19.22 -6.71 4.59
C SER A 170 -18.57 -7.11 5.93
N LEU A 171 -17.46 -7.84 5.90
CA LEU A 171 -16.72 -8.29 7.08
C LEU A 171 -15.46 -7.45 7.35
N TRP A 172 -15.26 -6.36 6.61
CA TRP A 172 -14.07 -5.52 6.69
C TRP A 172 -13.75 -5.08 8.13
N LEU A 173 -14.74 -4.50 8.83
CA LEU A 173 -14.56 -4.05 10.21
C LEU A 173 -14.20 -5.20 11.15
N GLN A 174 -14.90 -6.33 11.01
CA GLN A 174 -14.68 -7.51 11.85
C GLN A 174 -13.27 -8.07 11.65
N THR A 175 -12.82 -8.20 10.40
CA THR A 175 -11.49 -8.72 10.06
C THR A 175 -10.38 -7.79 10.56
N MET A 176 -10.55 -6.46 10.42
CA MET A 176 -9.61 -5.48 10.97
C MET A 176 -9.56 -5.53 12.50
N ALA A 177 -10.71 -5.57 13.15
CA ALA A 177 -10.80 -5.55 14.62
C ALA A 177 -10.29 -6.84 15.28
N ALA A 178 -10.34 -7.98 14.60
CA ALA A 178 -9.81 -9.25 15.11
C ALA A 178 -8.34 -9.15 15.54
N GLN A 179 -7.56 -8.29 14.91
CA GLN A 179 -6.17 -8.03 15.28
C GLN A 179 -6.00 -7.37 16.66
N LEU A 180 -7.04 -6.68 17.15
CA LEU A 180 -7.01 -6.09 18.49
C LEU A 180 -7.04 -7.17 19.58
N LEU A 181 -7.69 -8.30 19.32
CA LEU A 181 -7.77 -9.42 20.25
C LEU A 181 -6.41 -10.10 20.49
N THR A 182 -5.46 -9.90 19.57
CA THR A 182 -4.08 -10.39 19.70
C THR A 182 -3.15 -9.38 20.40
N GLY A 183 -3.70 -8.31 20.98
CA GLY A 183 -2.96 -7.29 21.71
C GLY A 183 -2.28 -6.24 20.84
N ASN A 184 -2.67 -6.14 19.56
CA ASN A 184 -2.18 -5.09 18.68
C ASN A 184 -2.85 -3.75 19.00
N ASN A 185 -2.05 -2.67 19.03
CA ASN A 185 -2.52 -1.30 19.27
C ASN A 185 -2.64 -0.48 17.99
N PHE A 186 -2.04 -0.95 16.92
CA PHE A 186 -2.09 -0.37 15.60
C PHE A 186 -2.26 -1.48 14.56
N VAL A 187 -3.18 -1.32 13.61
CA VAL A 187 -3.43 -2.33 12.58
C VAL A 187 -3.32 -1.67 11.21
N ILE A 188 -2.59 -2.31 10.32
CA ILE A 188 -2.42 -1.90 8.93
C ILE A 188 -3.13 -2.94 8.06
N GLY A 189 -4.19 -2.54 7.39
CA GLY A 189 -4.87 -3.34 6.38
C GLY A 189 -4.32 -3.11 4.99
N CYS A 190 -4.52 -4.06 4.10
CA CYS A 190 -4.19 -3.94 2.69
C CYS A 190 -5.23 -3.09 1.94
N GLY A 191 -4.83 -2.61 0.78
CA GLY A 191 -5.70 -1.95 -0.18
C GLY A 191 -5.24 -2.24 -1.61
N ALA A 192 -6.17 -2.26 -2.54
CA ALA A 192 -5.91 -2.46 -3.95
C ALA A 192 -6.56 -1.35 -4.77
N TYR A 193 -6.13 -1.18 -6.01
CA TYR A 193 -6.87 -0.37 -6.95
C TYR A 193 -8.03 -1.15 -7.57
N CYS A 194 -9.09 -0.44 -7.98
CA CYS A 194 -10.13 -1.03 -8.79
C CYS A 194 -9.58 -1.53 -10.16
N ASN A 195 -10.32 -2.42 -10.81
CA ASN A 195 -9.85 -3.10 -12.03
C ASN A 195 -9.66 -2.17 -13.23
N GLU A 196 -10.26 -0.98 -13.22
CA GLU A 196 -10.12 0.05 -14.27
C GLU A 196 -8.73 0.70 -14.28
N VAL A 197 -7.96 0.55 -13.22
CA VAL A 197 -6.59 1.06 -13.14
C VAL A 197 -5.65 0.21 -13.99
N SER A 198 -4.78 0.86 -14.77
CA SER A 198 -3.83 0.16 -15.63
C SER A 198 -2.95 -0.84 -14.84
N SER A 199 -2.66 -1.99 -15.44
CA SER A 199 -1.88 -3.06 -14.83
C SER A 199 -0.49 -2.60 -14.37
N PHE A 200 0.12 -1.61 -15.04
CA PHE A 200 1.38 -1.02 -14.57
C PHE A 200 1.23 -0.30 -13.23
N LYS A 201 0.20 0.53 -13.03
CA LYS A 201 -0.01 1.23 -11.77
C LYS A 201 -0.30 0.25 -10.63
N ARG A 202 -1.09 -0.80 -10.92
CA ARG A 202 -1.37 -1.89 -9.96
C ARG A 202 -0.10 -2.65 -9.61
N PHE A 203 0.75 -2.97 -10.60
CA PHE A 203 2.04 -3.59 -10.38
C PHE A 203 2.98 -2.72 -9.52
N GLN A 204 3.08 -1.43 -9.80
CA GLN A 204 3.91 -0.50 -9.03
C GLN A 204 3.46 -0.42 -7.56
N ARG A 205 2.15 -0.40 -7.31
CA ARG A 205 1.59 -0.47 -5.96
C ARG A 205 1.98 -1.78 -5.28
N LEU A 206 1.69 -2.91 -5.90
CA LEU A 206 2.02 -4.24 -5.40
C LEU A 206 3.51 -4.37 -5.06
N TYR A 207 4.39 -3.93 -5.96
CA TYR A 207 5.83 -3.96 -5.75
C TYR A 207 6.25 -3.18 -4.50
N THR A 208 5.66 -2.00 -4.30
CA THR A 208 5.92 -1.19 -3.11
C THR A 208 5.34 -1.83 -1.86
N ASP A 209 4.10 -2.35 -1.92
CA ASP A 209 3.43 -2.99 -0.78
C ASP A 209 4.21 -4.20 -0.27
N PHE A 210 4.84 -4.99 -1.15
CA PHE A 210 5.70 -6.10 -0.72
C PHE A 210 6.88 -5.63 0.13
N TYR A 211 7.51 -4.50 -0.19
CA TYR A 211 8.55 -3.91 0.66
C TYR A 211 7.98 -3.41 1.99
N LEU A 212 6.83 -2.73 1.97
CA LEU A 212 6.21 -2.16 3.15
C LEU A 212 5.75 -3.24 4.13
N LEU A 213 5.06 -4.26 3.63
CA LEU A 213 4.61 -5.41 4.41
C LEU A 213 5.78 -6.21 4.99
N ARG A 214 6.87 -6.37 4.23
CA ARG A 214 8.09 -7.03 4.72
C ARG A 214 8.69 -6.29 5.90
N GLU A 215 8.83 -4.97 5.84
CA GLU A 215 9.37 -4.17 6.93
C GLU A 215 8.40 -4.14 8.13
N ALA A 216 7.11 -4.05 7.88
CA ALA A 216 6.10 -4.11 8.92
C ALA A 216 6.08 -5.48 9.64
N LYS A 217 6.23 -6.59 8.90
CA LYS A 217 6.35 -7.94 9.48
C LYS A 217 7.59 -8.11 10.38
N LYS A 218 8.66 -7.36 10.11
CA LYS A 218 9.86 -7.33 10.96
C LYS A 218 9.70 -6.44 12.20
N GLY A 219 8.52 -5.82 12.40
CA GLY A 219 8.26 -4.89 13.49
C GLY A 219 8.74 -3.46 13.22
N HIS A 220 9.04 -3.12 11.98
CA HIS A 220 9.55 -1.79 11.60
C HIS A 220 8.69 -1.11 10.51
N PRO A 221 7.34 -1.03 10.67
CA PRO A 221 6.53 -0.30 9.71
C PRO A 221 6.91 1.17 9.70
N TYR A 222 7.04 1.77 8.53
CA TYR A 222 7.41 3.17 8.44
C TYR A 222 6.40 4.02 7.64
N ARG A 223 5.57 3.40 6.80
CA ARG A 223 4.47 4.02 6.03
C ARG A 223 3.50 2.96 5.53
N THR A 224 2.40 3.40 4.92
CA THR A 224 1.46 2.56 4.19
C THR A 224 1.07 3.21 2.86
N GLN A 225 0.59 2.42 1.90
CA GLN A 225 -0.08 2.92 0.69
C GLN A 225 -1.60 2.71 0.75
N SER A 226 -2.07 1.98 1.75
CA SER A 226 -3.51 1.74 1.93
C SER A 226 -4.15 2.84 2.77
N TYR A 227 -5.37 3.18 2.43
CA TYR A 227 -6.27 4.01 3.24
C TYR A 227 -7.07 3.12 4.20
N ASN A 228 -6.34 2.34 5.02
CA ASN A 228 -6.91 1.27 5.84
C ASN A 228 -6.06 1.04 7.09
N ILE A 229 -6.20 1.91 8.07
CA ILE A 229 -5.47 1.83 9.34
C ILE A 229 -6.42 1.94 10.52
N LEU A 230 -6.13 1.15 11.56
CA LEU A 230 -6.85 1.18 12.83
C LEU A 230 -5.86 1.49 13.96
N PHE A 231 -6.22 2.39 14.86
CA PHE A 231 -5.36 2.84 15.96
C PHE A 231 -6.17 3.28 17.18
N ASN A 232 -5.49 3.47 18.30
CA ASN A 232 -6.13 3.89 19.55
C ASN A 232 -6.25 5.41 19.64
N LYS A 233 -7.46 5.91 19.99
CA LYS A 233 -7.76 7.31 20.23
C LYS A 233 -6.86 7.91 21.33
N SER A 234 -6.75 7.23 22.47
CA SER A 234 -5.96 7.70 23.60
C SER A 234 -4.48 7.85 23.21
N ALA A 235 -3.89 6.92 22.47
CA ALA A 235 -2.52 7.05 21.97
C ALA A 235 -2.35 8.25 21.06
N PHE A 236 -3.32 8.50 20.16
CA PHE A 236 -3.30 9.66 19.27
C PHE A 236 -3.38 10.97 20.06
N MET A 237 -4.26 11.06 21.06
CA MET A 237 -4.45 12.26 21.87
C MET A 237 -3.25 12.52 22.78
N GLN A 238 -2.71 11.52 23.46
CA GLN A 238 -1.56 11.64 24.37
C GLN A 238 -0.29 12.09 23.65
N GLN A 239 -0.10 11.65 22.40
CA GLN A 239 1.03 12.05 21.58
C GLN A 239 0.74 13.27 20.70
N GLU A 240 -0.31 14.03 20.99
CA GLU A 240 -0.65 15.29 20.33
C GLU A 240 -0.86 15.15 18.80
N GLY A 241 -1.50 14.08 18.36
CA GLY A 241 -1.91 13.86 16.97
C GLY A 241 -0.79 14.01 15.95
N PHE A 242 -0.92 14.95 15.04
CA PHE A 242 0.05 15.24 13.97
C PHE A 242 1.22 16.13 14.37
N ARG A 243 1.44 16.41 15.66
CA ARG A 243 2.60 17.19 16.11
C ARG A 243 3.90 16.59 15.55
N GLY A 244 4.74 17.42 14.96
CA GLY A 244 5.98 17.05 14.25
C GLY A 244 5.83 16.93 12.73
N SER A 245 4.58 17.02 12.19
CA SER A 245 4.32 16.99 10.75
C SER A 245 3.30 18.04 10.29
N LEU A 246 2.97 19.00 11.13
CA LEU A 246 1.96 20.04 10.83
C LEU A 246 2.33 20.95 9.66
N ASN A 247 3.61 21.10 9.39
CA ASN A 247 4.14 21.86 8.27
C ASN A 247 4.03 21.17 6.92
N MET A 248 3.55 19.92 6.87
CA MET A 248 3.38 19.16 5.63
C MET A 248 1.91 19.15 5.22
N CYS A 249 1.61 19.44 3.96
CA CYS A 249 0.23 19.46 3.46
C CYS A 249 -0.38 18.07 3.32
N ARG A 250 0.42 17.04 3.04
CA ARG A 250 -0.04 15.65 2.79
C ARG A 250 0.80 14.63 3.55
N GLY A 251 0.42 13.34 3.42
CA GLY A 251 1.13 12.21 4.01
C GLY A 251 0.59 11.79 5.37
N GLU A 252 -0.69 12.01 5.64
CA GLU A 252 -1.34 11.78 6.92
C GLU A 252 -1.20 10.33 7.37
N TYR A 253 -1.51 9.38 6.49
CA TYR A 253 -1.40 7.94 6.76
C TYR A 253 0.05 7.51 7.01
N ASP A 254 0.98 8.02 6.21
CA ASP A 254 2.42 7.76 6.38
C ASP A 254 2.91 8.25 7.75
N PHE A 255 2.46 9.44 8.18
CA PHE A 255 2.82 9.99 9.50
C PHE A 255 2.18 9.21 10.64
N LEU A 256 0.93 8.79 10.51
CA LEU A 256 0.25 7.98 11.52
C LEU A 256 0.99 6.64 11.70
N VAL A 257 1.29 5.93 10.62
CA VAL A 257 2.08 4.69 10.69
C VAL A 257 3.47 4.96 11.27
N ASN A 258 4.15 6.02 10.81
CA ASN A 258 5.50 6.33 11.26
C ASN A 258 5.58 6.68 12.73
N LYS A 259 4.58 7.38 13.27
CA LYS A 259 4.55 7.85 14.65
C LYS A 259 4.02 6.79 15.61
N TYR A 260 2.92 6.13 15.26
CA TYR A 260 2.15 5.29 16.20
C TYR A 260 2.39 3.79 16.02
N ALA A 261 2.72 3.31 14.81
CA ALA A 261 2.99 1.90 14.57
C ALA A 261 4.43 1.53 14.99
N THR A 262 4.70 1.50 16.29
CA THR A 262 6.04 1.26 16.84
C THR A 262 6.20 -0.11 17.46
N ARG A 263 5.15 -0.61 18.10
CA ARG A 263 5.10 -1.92 18.77
C ARG A 263 3.69 -2.48 18.64
N ASN A 264 3.55 -3.80 18.70
CA ASN A 264 2.25 -4.49 18.67
C ASN A 264 1.42 -4.04 17.45
N VAL A 265 2.00 -4.24 16.27
CA VAL A 265 1.38 -3.86 15.00
C VAL A 265 0.81 -5.10 14.32
N GLY A 266 -0.50 -5.10 14.11
CA GLY A 266 -1.20 -6.09 13.32
C GLY A 266 -1.10 -5.79 11.83
N LEU A 267 -0.92 -6.83 11.02
CA LEU A 267 -1.00 -6.75 9.56
C LEU A 267 -2.14 -7.62 9.09
N VAL A 268 -3.06 -7.03 8.34
CA VAL A 268 -4.20 -7.75 7.77
C VAL A 268 -4.03 -7.82 6.26
N THR A 269 -3.80 -9.03 5.76
CA THR A 269 -3.67 -9.34 4.33
C THR A 269 -4.86 -10.14 3.79
N ASP A 270 -5.84 -10.44 4.65
CA ASP A 270 -7.10 -11.08 4.26
C ASP A 270 -7.87 -10.19 3.29
N HIS A 271 -8.36 -10.77 2.20
CA HIS A 271 -9.13 -10.07 1.18
C HIS A 271 -10.40 -9.44 1.76
N ASN A 272 -11.02 -10.05 2.76
CA ASN A 272 -12.21 -9.51 3.44
C ASN A 272 -11.97 -8.14 4.09
N ALA A 273 -10.72 -7.82 4.42
CA ALA A 273 -10.33 -6.55 5.03
C ALA A 273 -9.73 -5.54 4.04
N TRP A 274 -9.75 -5.80 2.76
CA TRP A 274 -9.16 -4.87 1.79
C TRP A 274 -10.03 -3.64 1.57
N MET A 275 -9.37 -2.53 1.28
CA MET A 275 -10.00 -1.31 0.78
C MET A 275 -9.66 -1.15 -0.70
N ILE A 276 -10.69 -1.10 -1.54
CA ILE A 276 -10.57 -0.95 -2.99
C ILE A 276 -10.69 0.53 -3.33
N GLU A 277 -9.60 1.09 -3.81
CA GLU A 277 -9.47 2.51 -4.19
C GLU A 277 -9.91 2.73 -5.64
N ASP A 278 -10.72 3.73 -5.88
CA ASP A 278 -11.11 4.17 -7.23
C ASP A 278 -9.88 4.59 -8.06
N ALA A 279 -10.03 4.59 -9.39
CA ALA A 279 -8.96 4.95 -10.30
C ALA A 279 -8.51 6.42 -10.10
N PRO A 280 -7.28 6.66 -9.61
CA PRO A 280 -6.80 8.02 -9.46
C PRO A 280 -6.57 8.67 -10.84
N SER A 281 -6.92 9.96 -10.96
CA SER A 281 -6.59 10.73 -12.14
C SER A 281 -5.06 10.72 -12.36
N ARG A 282 -4.61 10.96 -13.59
CA ARG A 282 -3.18 11.05 -13.90
C ARG A 282 -2.46 12.10 -13.04
N LYS A 283 -3.13 13.24 -12.80
CA LYS A 283 -2.63 14.34 -11.96
C LYS A 283 -2.51 13.89 -10.50
N THR A 284 -3.56 13.30 -9.95
CA THR A 284 -3.59 12.79 -8.57
C THR A 284 -2.50 11.74 -8.35
N TRP A 285 -2.42 10.76 -9.26
CA TRP A 285 -1.41 9.70 -9.17
C TRP A 285 0.02 10.23 -9.18
N LEU A 286 0.32 11.18 -10.09
CA LEU A 286 1.63 11.83 -10.15
C LEU A 286 1.93 12.65 -8.89
N ASN A 287 0.95 13.44 -8.43
CA ASN A 287 1.11 14.25 -7.23
C ASN A 287 1.38 13.39 -6.00
N ASN A 288 0.72 12.25 -5.85
CA ASN A 288 0.96 11.33 -4.72
C ASN A 288 2.43 10.88 -4.67
N HIS A 289 3.06 10.59 -5.82
CA HIS A 289 4.48 10.24 -5.88
C HIS A 289 5.39 11.44 -5.53
N ILE A 290 5.08 12.61 -6.06
CA ILE A 290 5.87 13.84 -5.80
C ILE A 290 5.76 14.24 -4.32
N PHE A 291 4.56 14.24 -3.75
CA PHE A 291 4.36 14.51 -2.33
C PHE A 291 5.08 13.50 -1.44
N TYR A 292 5.03 12.21 -1.80
CA TYR A 292 5.80 11.21 -1.08
C TYR A 292 7.32 11.47 -1.10
N LEU A 293 7.89 11.91 -2.22
CA LEU A 293 9.31 12.28 -2.30
C LEU A 293 9.69 13.40 -1.32
N HIS A 294 8.75 14.28 -1.00
CA HIS A 294 8.94 15.32 0.01
C HIS A 294 8.74 14.77 1.44
N THR A 295 7.62 14.11 1.71
CA THR A 295 7.28 13.61 3.05
C THR A 295 8.26 12.55 3.54
N ARG A 296 8.82 11.72 2.66
CA ARG A 296 9.80 10.68 3.03
C ARG A 296 11.06 11.21 3.71
N GLN A 297 11.36 12.52 3.59
CA GLN A 297 12.55 13.14 4.20
C GLN A 297 12.43 13.21 5.73
N ILE A 298 11.21 13.31 6.24
CA ILE A 298 10.93 13.40 7.68
C ILE A 298 10.45 12.08 8.29
N LEU A 299 10.14 11.07 7.45
CA LEU A 299 9.75 9.75 7.94
C LEU A 299 10.96 9.00 8.48
N LYS A 300 10.84 8.54 9.73
CA LYS A 300 11.83 7.69 10.39
C LYS A 300 11.72 6.26 9.87
N ARG A 301 12.74 5.44 10.08
CA ARG A 301 12.79 4.00 9.77
C ARG A 301 12.75 3.63 8.28
N GLY A 302 12.67 4.60 7.37
CA GLY A 302 12.64 4.34 5.91
C GLY A 302 14.00 4.02 5.28
N THR A 303 15.11 4.05 6.01
CA THR A 303 16.46 3.89 5.45
C THR A 303 16.69 2.48 4.91
N MET A 304 16.34 1.44 5.69
CA MET A 304 16.51 0.05 5.27
C MET A 304 15.67 -0.31 4.04
N HIS A 305 14.43 0.19 3.98
CA HIS A 305 13.59 0.01 2.79
C HIS A 305 14.25 0.60 1.54
N ARG A 306 14.75 1.85 1.63
CA ARG A 306 15.43 2.51 0.51
C ARG A 306 16.70 1.80 0.10
N LEU A 307 17.47 1.31 1.07
CA LEU A 307 18.68 0.54 0.81
C LEU A 307 18.36 -0.74 0.03
N TRP A 308 17.40 -1.54 0.51
CA TRP A 308 17.00 -2.78 -0.14
C TRP A 308 16.40 -2.56 -1.52
N PHE A 309 15.56 -1.51 -1.69
CA PHE A 309 15.02 -1.15 -2.99
C PHE A 309 16.15 -0.79 -3.97
N ASN A 310 17.10 0.07 -3.56
CA ASN A 310 18.20 0.47 -4.42
C ASN A 310 19.13 -0.71 -4.76
N LEU A 311 19.43 -1.59 -3.80
CA LEU A 311 20.24 -2.78 -4.03
C LEU A 311 19.57 -3.75 -5.02
N ASP A 312 18.26 -3.96 -4.91
CA ASP A 312 17.54 -4.78 -5.87
C ASP A 312 17.55 -4.16 -7.26
N GLN A 313 17.31 -2.86 -7.38
CA GLN A 313 17.34 -2.18 -8.69
C GLN A 313 18.74 -2.15 -9.29
N ILE A 314 19.80 -1.96 -8.51
CA ILE A 314 21.19 -2.05 -8.96
C ILE A 314 21.51 -3.48 -9.40
N ALA A 315 21.12 -4.49 -8.63
CA ALA A 315 21.33 -5.89 -8.97
C ALA A 315 20.59 -6.26 -10.27
N LEU A 316 19.32 -5.84 -10.42
CA LEU A 316 18.53 -6.09 -11.62
C LEU A 316 19.18 -5.50 -12.86
N HIS A 317 19.41 -4.17 -12.86
CA HIS A 317 19.94 -3.47 -14.04
C HIS A 317 21.41 -3.81 -14.29
N GLY A 318 22.22 -3.95 -13.24
CA GLY A 318 23.63 -4.34 -13.37
C GLY A 318 23.79 -5.75 -13.95
N ASN A 319 22.94 -6.71 -13.55
CA ASN A 319 22.92 -8.05 -14.11
C ASN A 319 22.63 -8.01 -15.63
N PHE A 320 21.61 -7.26 -16.07
CA PHE A 320 21.30 -7.14 -17.50
C PHE A 320 22.39 -6.43 -18.30
N ILE A 321 22.99 -5.39 -17.76
CA ILE A 321 24.13 -4.73 -18.40
C ILE A 321 25.29 -5.71 -18.56
N LEU A 322 25.58 -6.51 -17.55
CA LEU A 322 26.62 -7.53 -17.58
C LEU A 322 26.33 -8.62 -18.61
N GLU A 323 25.10 -9.13 -18.64
CA GLU A 323 24.65 -10.14 -19.61
C GLU A 323 24.75 -9.62 -21.05
N ILE A 324 24.30 -8.38 -21.32
CA ILE A 324 24.42 -7.76 -22.66
C ILE A 324 25.89 -7.56 -23.04
N ALA A 325 26.72 -7.05 -22.10
CA ALA A 325 28.15 -6.86 -22.35
C ALA A 325 28.86 -8.19 -22.66
N ALA A 326 28.53 -9.25 -21.92
CA ALA A 326 29.09 -10.58 -22.16
C ALA A 326 28.62 -11.17 -23.50
N LEU A 327 27.35 -10.95 -23.88
CA LEU A 327 26.84 -11.36 -25.18
C LEU A 327 27.58 -10.67 -26.33
N VAL A 328 27.73 -9.33 -26.25
CA VAL A 328 28.44 -8.53 -27.27
C VAL A 328 29.91 -8.96 -27.36
N TYR A 329 30.57 -9.11 -26.19
CA TYR A 329 31.96 -9.58 -26.18
C TYR A 329 32.12 -10.98 -26.76
N GLY A 330 31.22 -11.91 -26.42
CA GLY A 330 31.22 -13.27 -26.95
C GLY A 330 31.07 -13.30 -28.48
N ILE A 331 30.21 -12.46 -29.03
CA ILE A 331 30.03 -12.34 -30.50
C ILE A 331 31.28 -11.74 -31.14
N LEU A 332 31.81 -10.64 -30.60
CA LEU A 332 32.99 -9.95 -31.18
C LEU A 332 34.27 -10.78 -31.10
N SER A 333 34.43 -11.58 -30.02
CA SER A 333 35.58 -12.49 -29.86
C SER A 333 35.37 -13.86 -30.52
N ALA A 334 34.25 -14.04 -31.23
CA ALA A 334 33.83 -15.34 -31.77
C ALA A 334 33.75 -16.49 -30.75
N ASN A 335 33.56 -16.17 -29.44
CA ASN A 335 33.38 -17.13 -28.37
C ASN A 335 31.87 -17.44 -28.20
N MET A 336 31.39 -18.39 -28.98
CA MET A 336 29.96 -18.74 -28.99
C MET A 336 29.49 -19.41 -27.71
N VAL A 337 30.37 -20.00 -26.92
CA VAL A 337 30.03 -20.59 -25.62
C VAL A 337 29.66 -19.49 -24.63
N LEU A 338 30.43 -18.42 -24.57
CA LEU A 338 30.14 -17.25 -23.72
C LEU A 338 28.85 -16.54 -24.17
N ALA A 339 28.65 -16.37 -25.49
CA ALA A 339 27.43 -15.79 -26.02
C ALA A 339 26.18 -16.62 -25.65
N ALA A 340 26.27 -17.94 -25.80
CA ALA A 340 25.18 -18.86 -25.39
C ALA A 340 24.93 -18.82 -23.89
N ALA A 341 25.98 -18.82 -23.06
CA ALA A 341 25.85 -18.69 -21.60
C ALA A 341 25.17 -17.39 -21.17
N SER A 342 25.48 -16.28 -21.86
CA SER A 342 24.81 -14.99 -21.61
C SER A 342 23.32 -15.03 -21.94
N CYS A 343 22.93 -15.63 -23.07
CA CYS A 343 21.52 -15.83 -23.40
C CYS A 343 20.80 -16.72 -22.37
N VAL A 344 21.45 -17.79 -21.91
CA VAL A 344 20.91 -18.66 -20.86
C VAL A 344 20.74 -17.91 -19.54
N ALA A 345 21.74 -17.11 -19.12
CA ALA A 345 21.65 -16.27 -17.92
C ALA A 345 20.48 -15.30 -18.00
N PHE A 346 20.31 -14.63 -19.15
CA PHE A 346 19.16 -13.72 -19.39
C PHE A 346 17.83 -14.46 -19.26
N LEU A 347 17.68 -15.63 -19.87
CA LEU A 347 16.46 -16.43 -19.79
C LEU A 347 16.17 -16.86 -18.34
N ILE A 348 17.18 -17.25 -17.58
CA ILE A 348 17.05 -17.61 -16.16
C ILE A 348 16.54 -16.41 -15.37
N SER A 349 17.16 -15.24 -15.51
CA SER A 349 16.74 -13.99 -14.84
C SER A 349 15.29 -13.62 -15.19
N PHE A 350 14.97 -13.67 -16.48
CA PHE A 350 13.62 -13.37 -16.99
C PHE A 350 12.56 -14.31 -16.41
N ILE A 351 12.80 -15.63 -16.48
CA ILE A 351 11.84 -16.65 -16.01
C ILE A 351 11.64 -16.54 -14.50
N ILE A 352 12.73 -16.49 -13.71
CA ILE A 352 12.62 -16.46 -12.25
C ILE A 352 11.86 -15.21 -11.82
N ARG A 353 12.22 -14.01 -12.29
CA ARG A 353 11.55 -12.76 -11.90
C ARG A 353 10.11 -12.71 -12.36
N THR A 354 9.80 -13.15 -13.57
CA THR A 354 8.43 -13.23 -14.07
C THR A 354 7.57 -14.16 -13.21
N VAL A 355 8.06 -15.35 -12.90
CA VAL A 355 7.33 -16.34 -12.08
C VAL A 355 7.09 -15.81 -10.66
N LEU A 356 8.12 -15.21 -10.04
CA LEU A 356 7.99 -14.63 -8.70
C LEU A 356 6.98 -13.49 -8.66
N ALA A 357 7.08 -12.55 -9.60
CA ALA A 357 6.18 -11.40 -9.68
C ALA A 357 4.74 -11.82 -10.00
N HIS A 358 4.54 -12.76 -10.91
CA HIS A 358 3.21 -13.26 -11.24
C HIS A 358 2.57 -14.03 -10.08
N LYS A 359 3.35 -14.88 -9.38
CA LYS A 359 2.89 -15.56 -8.18
C LYS A 359 2.50 -14.56 -7.08
N ALA A 360 3.30 -13.51 -6.90
CA ALA A 360 2.99 -12.43 -5.97
C ALA A 360 1.70 -11.70 -6.36
N ALA A 361 1.53 -11.36 -7.64
CA ALA A 361 0.31 -10.72 -8.13
C ALA A 361 -0.93 -11.58 -7.83
N ARG A 362 -0.88 -12.86 -8.14
CA ARG A 362 -1.98 -13.79 -7.84
C ARG A 362 -2.28 -13.93 -6.35
N SER A 363 -1.27 -13.88 -5.48
CA SER A 363 -1.49 -13.96 -4.03
C SER A 363 -2.19 -12.73 -3.45
N PHE A 364 -2.24 -11.63 -4.21
CA PHE A 364 -2.97 -10.41 -3.89
C PHE A 364 -4.14 -10.16 -4.86
N ASP A 365 -4.68 -11.21 -5.47
CA ASP A 365 -5.82 -11.17 -6.39
C ASP A 365 -5.69 -10.12 -7.53
N GLU A 366 -4.44 -9.75 -7.83
CA GLU A 366 -4.13 -8.80 -8.90
C GLU A 366 -4.03 -9.53 -10.25
N ASN A 367 -4.92 -9.16 -11.16
CA ASN A 367 -4.92 -9.71 -12.52
C ASN A 367 -3.90 -8.96 -13.40
N ILE A 368 -2.62 -9.33 -13.25
CA ILE A 368 -1.50 -8.78 -14.02
C ILE A 368 -0.96 -9.86 -14.95
N PRO A 369 -0.92 -9.61 -16.28
CA PRO A 369 -0.39 -10.60 -17.23
C PRO A 369 1.07 -10.96 -16.90
N ALA A 370 1.40 -12.25 -16.88
CA ALA A 370 2.73 -12.72 -16.52
C ALA A 370 3.84 -12.10 -17.37
N TRP A 371 3.63 -12.00 -18.69
CA TRP A 371 4.61 -11.42 -19.62
C TRP A 371 4.92 -9.94 -19.37
N SER A 372 4.00 -9.20 -18.73
CA SER A 372 4.18 -7.78 -18.43
C SER A 372 4.93 -7.52 -17.12
N CYS A 373 5.02 -8.51 -16.23
CA CYS A 373 5.65 -8.34 -14.91
C CYS A 373 7.10 -7.88 -15.03
N PHE A 374 7.89 -8.54 -15.86
CA PHE A 374 9.29 -8.23 -16.05
C PHE A 374 9.54 -6.87 -16.71
N PRO A 375 8.90 -6.49 -17.84
CA PRO A 375 8.98 -5.14 -18.38
C PRO A 375 8.58 -4.06 -17.38
N TYR A 376 7.55 -4.30 -16.56
CA TYR A 376 7.13 -3.37 -15.53
C TYR A 376 8.22 -3.20 -14.45
N GLU A 377 8.85 -4.28 -14.01
CA GLU A 377 9.91 -4.23 -13.00
C GLU A 377 11.11 -3.39 -13.49
N ILE A 378 11.55 -3.58 -14.73
CA ILE A 378 12.61 -2.77 -15.35
C ILE A 378 12.18 -1.31 -15.46
N SER A 379 10.92 -1.03 -15.80
CA SER A 379 10.44 0.33 -16.01
C SER A 379 10.30 1.14 -14.71
N LEU A 380 10.25 0.51 -13.53
CA LEU A 380 10.10 1.19 -12.24
C LEU A 380 11.18 2.25 -11.99
N VAL A 381 12.44 1.93 -12.29
CA VAL A 381 13.55 2.86 -12.07
C VAL A 381 13.39 4.11 -12.93
N TRP A 382 12.98 3.96 -14.18
CA TRP A 382 12.82 5.07 -15.11
C TRP A 382 11.66 5.98 -14.70
N HIS A 383 10.55 5.39 -14.22
CA HIS A 383 9.45 6.16 -13.65
C HIS A 383 9.88 6.91 -12.39
N ASN A 384 10.62 6.26 -11.49
CA ASN A 384 11.13 6.91 -10.29
C ASN A 384 12.08 8.07 -10.61
N LEU A 385 12.92 7.94 -11.64
CA LEU A 385 13.76 9.05 -12.13
C LEU A 385 12.91 10.21 -12.68
N THR A 386 11.83 9.92 -13.40
CA THR A 386 10.92 10.98 -13.88
C THR A 386 10.22 11.70 -12.72
N TYR A 387 9.82 10.96 -11.64
CA TYR A 387 9.26 11.60 -10.44
C TYR A 387 10.29 12.48 -9.73
N LEU A 388 11.53 12.01 -9.61
CA LEU A 388 12.63 12.80 -9.02
C LEU A 388 12.90 14.08 -9.83
N ALA A 389 12.95 13.97 -11.15
CA ALA A 389 13.16 15.13 -12.02
C ALA A 389 12.02 16.15 -11.89
N ARG A 390 10.77 15.69 -11.81
CA ARG A 390 9.60 16.55 -11.58
C ARG A 390 9.64 17.17 -10.20
N TYR A 391 9.93 16.38 -9.16
CA TYR A 391 10.08 16.88 -7.79
C TYR A 391 11.17 17.95 -7.70
N ALA A 392 12.30 17.79 -8.40
CA ALA A 392 13.36 18.79 -8.42
C ALA A 392 12.91 20.13 -9.03
N LYS A 393 11.97 20.09 -10.00
CA LYS A 393 11.40 21.27 -10.66
C LYS A 393 10.21 21.89 -9.91
N THR A 394 9.61 21.18 -8.95
CA THR A 394 8.44 21.66 -8.21
C THR A 394 8.87 22.68 -7.14
N ASN A 395 8.05 23.73 -6.95
CA ASN A 395 8.28 24.69 -5.90
C ASN A 395 8.09 24.00 -4.53
N LYS A 396 9.09 24.09 -3.66
CA LYS A 396 9.06 23.45 -2.34
C LYS A 396 8.00 24.06 -1.41
N LEU A 397 7.59 25.30 -1.64
CA LEU A 397 6.52 25.92 -0.88
C LEU A 397 5.15 25.25 -1.09
N ASP A 398 4.92 24.63 -2.26
CA ASP A 398 3.66 23.93 -2.53
C ASP A 398 3.43 22.72 -1.60
N PHE A 399 4.48 22.23 -0.94
CA PHE A 399 4.37 21.13 0.03
C PHE A 399 4.08 21.59 1.46
N THR A 400 4.24 22.87 1.73
CA THR A 400 4.13 23.45 3.07
C THR A 400 3.09 24.57 3.17
N THR A 401 2.53 25.03 2.06
CA THR A 401 1.50 26.08 2.00
C THR A 401 0.18 25.51 1.47
N HIS A 402 -0.94 26.09 1.95
CA HIS A 402 -2.30 25.72 1.53
C HIS A 402 -2.74 26.40 0.22
N LYS A 403 -1.82 26.96 -0.56
CA LYS A 403 -2.14 27.42 -1.90
C LYS A 403 -2.31 26.20 -2.82
N GLN A 404 -3.54 25.78 -2.95
CA GLN A 404 -3.99 24.92 -4.04
C GLN A 404 -4.92 25.70 -4.95
#